data_7a95e0034d70b582e35780526c845425
#
_entry.id   7a95e0034d70b582e35780526c845425
#
_cell.length_a   1.000
_cell.length_b   1.000
_cell.length_c   1.000
_cell.angle_alpha   90.00
_cell.angle_beta   90.00
_cell.angle_gamma   90.00
#
_symmetry.space_group_name_H-M   'P 1'
#
loop_
_entity.id
_entity.type
_entity.pdbx_description
1 polymer ?
#
loop_
_entity_poly.entity_id
_entity_poly.type
_entity_poly.pdbx_seq_one_letter_code
_entity_poly.pdbx_strand_id
1 'polypeptide(L)'
;MMKCICVRAGKYICAARGVRGQSRPYDRLLDRRTAALGGFMNENKVNGNIDGVRQSAIDRLREVYDIQVEGDCFAPPEIIERMAAFTAICNREVSVYISRDGRVMDITVGGPESVPLKSLRLRRNPGRLSMIRCIHTHPEGEARLSGVDRQALRSMNFDAMAAISVRGGKAREIGVGFLGEMGAGGAVEVIEPPCVPVGRIPQEEWMHEIALADGRVRAWSGLESDEERALLISVDSAESLDELAALTDTAGGVVIERVLQRLPKPDPATYIGSGKVEELSLTAQALDIDICIFDDELTGAQLRNLEEGIGVRCIDRTGLILDIFAQRARSREGKLQVELAQLQYRLPRLTGQGTALSRLAGGIGTRGPGESKLEQDRRYIRRRIADVNAELKELIAQRELQRRQRQKNGVPVVALVGYTNAGKSTLLNRLSGADVLAEDKLFATLDTTTRQLSLPDNQSCLLIDTVGFINKLPHELVSAFKATLEEVVKADLLVVVSDASNPEWRAQRKVVGEVLAQLGAGGKPVIEAFNKCDNLTERMPLPKGQFYVSARTGEGLDELLREIQSRAAAMLHRVRICVPYSKGQLVSRIHEQGNVISEEYDAEGTVIIATLDQIALDRISRELPVGGVELLGAKS
;
A
#
# COMPACT_ATOMS: atom_id res chain seq x y z
N MET A 1 -9.12 32.34 -45.60
CA MET A 1 -9.07 31.62 -46.88
C MET A 1 -9.08 30.14 -46.55
N MET A 2 -10.24 29.51 -46.64
CA MET A 2 -10.69 28.60 -47.70
C MET A 2 -9.77 27.39 -47.86
N LYS A 3 -10.21 26.14 -47.83
CA LYS A 3 -11.47 25.49 -48.21
C LYS A 3 -11.57 24.08 -47.56
N CYS A 4 -12.74 23.69 -47.15
CA CYS A 4 -13.21 22.31 -47.02
C CYS A 4 -13.20 21.59 -48.36
N ILE A 5 -12.95 20.25 -48.38
CA ILE A 5 -13.57 19.34 -49.36
C ILE A 5 -13.88 18.00 -48.67
N CYS A 6 -15.18 17.70 -48.60
CA CYS A 6 -15.77 16.37 -48.41
C CYS A 6 -15.74 15.61 -49.75
N VAL A 7 -15.43 14.32 -49.78
CA VAL A 7 -15.89 13.40 -50.83
C VAL A 7 -16.26 12.03 -50.27
N ARG A 8 -17.43 11.62 -50.65
CA ARG A 8 -18.25 10.43 -50.50
C ARG A 8 -17.65 9.09 -50.94
N ALA A 9 -18.09 8.10 -50.22
CA ALA A 9 -18.57 6.76 -50.65
C ALA A 9 -18.17 6.18 -52.00
N GLY A 10 -17.71 4.92 -52.01
CA GLY A 10 -17.62 4.06 -53.18
C GLY A 10 -17.55 2.58 -52.79
N LYS A 11 -18.64 1.89 -52.97
CA LYS A 11 -18.75 0.42 -52.97
C LYS A 11 -17.93 -0.18 -54.09
N TYR A 12 -17.15 -1.23 -53.78
CA TYR A 12 -16.77 -2.21 -54.83
C TYR A 12 -17.02 -3.63 -54.29
N ILE A 13 -17.98 -4.27 -54.94
CA ILE A 13 -18.19 -5.72 -55.00
C ILE A 13 -17.24 -6.23 -56.08
N CYS A 14 -16.39 -7.20 -55.80
CA CYS A 14 -15.76 -8.03 -56.79
C CYS A 14 -15.74 -9.48 -56.35
N ALA A 15 -16.50 -10.29 -57.04
CA ALA A 15 -16.46 -11.74 -56.96
C ALA A 15 -15.29 -12.25 -57.82
N ALA A 16 -14.47 -13.16 -57.31
CA ALA A 16 -13.68 -14.08 -58.11
C ALA A 16 -13.22 -15.30 -57.29
N ARG A 17 -13.82 -16.43 -57.59
CA ARG A 17 -13.28 -17.76 -57.92
C ARG A 17 -12.04 -18.23 -57.15
N GLY A 18 -12.24 -19.39 -56.57
CA GLY A 18 -11.43 -20.32 -55.85
C GLY A 18 -10.00 -20.57 -56.39
N VAL A 19 -9.13 -20.64 -55.38
CA VAL A 19 -7.90 -21.47 -55.43
C VAL A 19 -7.77 -22.18 -54.10
N ARG A 20 -7.77 -23.51 -54.11
CA ARG A 20 -7.32 -24.37 -53.01
C ARG A 20 -5.82 -24.19 -52.84
N GLY A 21 -5.35 -23.87 -51.67
CA GLY A 21 -3.93 -23.86 -51.40
C GLY A 21 -3.56 -23.46 -50.00
N GLN A 22 -3.19 -24.44 -49.22
CA GLN A 22 -2.27 -24.41 -48.06
C GLN A 22 -2.47 -23.27 -47.02
N SER A 23 -3.04 -23.63 -45.87
CA SER A 23 -3.03 -22.85 -44.63
C SER A 23 -1.59 -22.54 -44.20
N ARG A 24 -1.28 -21.26 -44.06
CA ARG A 24 0.00 -20.75 -43.57
C ARG A 24 0.22 -21.10 -42.10
N PRO A 25 1.46 -21.29 -41.62
CA PRO A 25 1.77 -21.70 -40.23
C PRO A 25 1.32 -20.74 -39.13
N TYR A 26 0.89 -19.53 -39.50
CA TYR A 26 0.46 -18.51 -38.54
C TYR A 26 -0.94 -18.74 -37.92
N ASP A 27 -1.83 -19.42 -38.65
CA ASP A 27 -3.21 -19.68 -38.11
C ASP A 27 -3.20 -20.78 -37.07
N ARG A 28 -2.24 -21.70 -37.09
CA ARG A 28 -2.11 -22.73 -36.01
C ARG A 28 -1.51 -22.21 -34.71
N LEU A 29 -0.89 -21.04 -34.70
CA LEU A 29 -0.40 -20.39 -33.47
C LEU A 29 -1.46 -19.55 -32.78
N LEU A 30 -2.45 -19.02 -33.52
CA LEU A 30 -3.59 -18.32 -32.95
C LEU A 30 -4.58 -19.30 -32.28
N ASP A 31 -4.86 -20.46 -32.91
CA ASP A 31 -5.74 -21.49 -32.33
C ASP A 31 -5.15 -22.15 -31.08
N ARG A 32 -3.82 -22.29 -30.98
CA ARG A 32 -3.19 -22.79 -29.74
C ARG A 32 -3.11 -21.74 -28.64
N ARG A 33 -3.08 -20.45 -28.96
CA ARG A 33 -3.14 -19.35 -27.96
C ARG A 33 -4.55 -19.16 -27.42
N THR A 34 -5.59 -19.34 -28.21
CA THR A 34 -6.99 -19.31 -27.75
C THR A 34 -7.34 -20.56 -26.94
N ALA A 35 -6.79 -21.71 -27.24
CA ALA A 35 -6.98 -22.93 -26.43
C ALA A 35 -6.23 -22.90 -25.09
N ALA A 36 -5.09 -22.21 -24.99
CA ALA A 36 -4.34 -22.06 -23.74
C ALA A 36 -4.91 -20.94 -22.82
N LEU A 37 -5.63 -19.97 -23.38
CA LEU A 37 -6.36 -18.95 -22.61
C LEU A 37 -7.76 -19.45 -22.16
N GLY A 38 -8.26 -20.53 -22.73
CA GLY A 38 -9.54 -21.18 -22.36
C GLY A 38 -9.52 -22.01 -21.07
N GLY A 39 -8.36 -22.21 -20.45
CA GLY A 39 -8.22 -23.04 -19.23
C GLY A 39 -8.45 -22.32 -17.91
N PHE A 40 -8.61 -21.00 -17.90
CA PHE A 40 -8.80 -20.19 -16.69
C PHE A 40 -10.18 -19.52 -16.55
N MET A 41 -11.06 -19.69 -17.50
CA MET A 41 -12.47 -19.37 -17.29
C MET A 41 -13.09 -20.53 -16.52
N ASN A 42 -13.35 -20.30 -15.22
CA ASN A 42 -14.39 -21.04 -14.51
C ASN A 42 -15.64 -20.86 -15.40
N GLU A 43 -16.01 -21.89 -16.16
CA GLU A 43 -17.28 -21.88 -16.86
C GLU A 43 -18.32 -21.73 -15.75
N ASN A 44 -19.06 -20.61 -15.70
CA ASN A 44 -20.19 -20.37 -14.81
C ASN A 44 -21.21 -21.50 -15.03
N LYS A 45 -20.94 -22.67 -14.48
CA LYS A 45 -21.65 -23.91 -14.70
C LYS A 45 -22.47 -24.21 -13.46
N VAL A 46 -23.75 -24.50 -13.66
CA VAL A 46 -24.58 -25.04 -12.60
C VAL A 46 -24.24 -26.53 -12.44
N ASN A 47 -23.79 -26.87 -11.23
CA ASN A 47 -23.35 -28.23 -10.87
C ASN A 47 -24.47 -29.07 -10.25
N GLY A 48 -24.21 -30.37 -10.02
CA GLY A 48 -25.11 -31.28 -9.33
C GLY A 48 -26.12 -31.96 -10.23
N ASN A 49 -27.25 -32.33 -9.66
CA ASN A 49 -28.31 -33.12 -10.35
C ASN A 49 -29.19 -32.20 -11.21
N ILE A 50 -28.78 -31.98 -12.46
CA ILE A 50 -29.51 -31.17 -13.46
C ILE A 50 -30.21 -32.03 -14.53
N ASP A 51 -30.17 -33.37 -14.42
CA ASP A 51 -30.75 -34.27 -15.39
C ASP A 51 -32.26 -34.08 -15.48
N GLY A 52 -32.78 -33.94 -16.71
CA GLY A 52 -34.20 -33.73 -16.97
C GLY A 52 -34.71 -32.30 -16.71
N VAL A 53 -33.85 -31.37 -16.29
CA VAL A 53 -34.22 -29.94 -16.13
C VAL A 53 -34.15 -29.22 -17.47
N ARG A 54 -35.14 -28.36 -17.76
CA ARG A 54 -35.17 -27.57 -18.99
C ARG A 54 -33.97 -26.61 -19.03
N GLN A 55 -33.28 -26.55 -20.17
CA GLN A 55 -32.11 -25.69 -20.34
C GLN A 55 -32.39 -24.21 -20.01
N SER A 56 -33.58 -23.72 -20.36
CA SER A 56 -33.97 -22.33 -20.03
C SER A 56 -34.10 -22.03 -18.53
N ALA A 57 -34.35 -23.05 -17.70
CA ALA A 57 -34.34 -22.89 -16.24
C ALA A 57 -32.90 -22.85 -15.71
N ILE A 58 -32.03 -23.71 -16.26
CA ILE A 58 -30.60 -23.71 -15.93
C ILE A 58 -29.94 -22.39 -16.32
N ASP A 59 -30.26 -21.84 -17.51
CA ASP A 59 -29.69 -20.58 -17.98
C ASP A 59 -30.11 -19.40 -17.08
N ARG A 60 -31.38 -19.37 -16.63
CA ARG A 60 -31.84 -18.36 -15.66
C ARG A 60 -31.15 -18.47 -14.30
N LEU A 61 -30.89 -19.70 -13.84
CA LEU A 61 -30.16 -19.93 -12.59
C LEU A 61 -28.68 -19.53 -12.75
N ARG A 62 -28.08 -19.75 -13.92
CA ARG A 62 -26.72 -19.35 -14.25
C ARG A 62 -26.51 -17.84 -14.16
N GLU A 63 -27.53 -17.02 -14.48
CA GLU A 63 -27.47 -15.56 -14.34
C GLU A 63 -27.21 -15.09 -12.90
N VAL A 64 -27.35 -15.95 -11.89
CA VAL A 64 -27.02 -15.66 -10.49
C VAL A 64 -25.51 -15.42 -10.32
N TYR A 65 -24.66 -16.01 -11.15
CA TYR A 65 -23.21 -15.72 -11.14
C TYR A 65 -22.85 -14.28 -11.49
N ASP A 66 -23.74 -13.58 -12.20
CA ASP A 66 -23.53 -12.20 -12.61
C ASP A 66 -23.93 -11.20 -11.52
N ILE A 67 -24.51 -11.68 -10.41
CA ILE A 67 -24.96 -10.85 -9.29
C ILE A 67 -23.80 -10.65 -8.32
N GLN A 68 -23.34 -9.40 -8.19
CA GLN A 68 -22.39 -9.01 -7.15
C GLN A 68 -23.15 -8.59 -5.90
N VAL A 69 -22.90 -9.28 -4.79
CA VAL A 69 -23.54 -9.00 -3.50
C VAL A 69 -22.80 -7.88 -2.77
N GLU A 70 -23.52 -6.91 -2.25
CA GLU A 70 -22.92 -5.83 -1.44
C GLU A 70 -22.38 -6.36 -0.11
N GLY A 71 -21.29 -5.75 0.41
CA GLY A 71 -20.56 -6.28 1.56
C GLY A 71 -21.37 -6.38 2.87
N ASP A 72 -22.43 -5.59 3.01
CA ASP A 72 -23.36 -5.56 4.14
C ASP A 72 -24.65 -6.37 3.89
N CYS A 73 -24.79 -6.96 2.70
CA CYS A 73 -25.94 -7.77 2.31
C CYS A 73 -25.64 -9.25 2.49
N PHE A 74 -26.39 -9.93 3.38
CA PHE A 74 -26.27 -11.37 3.60
C PHE A 74 -26.85 -12.18 2.45
N ALA A 75 -28.09 -11.88 2.03
CA ALA A 75 -28.83 -12.60 0.99
C ALA A 75 -29.68 -11.64 0.14
N PRO A 76 -29.22 -11.29 -1.08
CA PRO A 76 -29.98 -10.39 -1.96
C PRO A 76 -31.32 -11.00 -2.37
N PRO A 77 -32.42 -10.21 -2.39
CA PRO A 77 -33.74 -10.69 -2.82
C PRO A 77 -33.72 -11.32 -4.22
N GLU A 78 -32.94 -10.77 -5.13
CA GLU A 78 -32.83 -11.25 -6.51
C GLU A 78 -32.28 -12.69 -6.58
N ILE A 79 -31.27 -13.03 -5.78
CA ILE A 79 -30.74 -14.40 -5.69
C ILE A 79 -31.81 -15.33 -5.14
N ILE A 80 -32.47 -14.92 -4.05
CA ILE A 80 -33.53 -15.73 -3.40
C ILE A 80 -34.68 -16.01 -4.36
N GLU A 81 -35.13 -15.03 -5.11
CA GLU A 81 -36.22 -15.17 -6.09
C GLU A 81 -35.84 -16.13 -7.22
N ARG A 82 -34.63 -16.06 -7.77
CA ARG A 82 -34.14 -16.96 -8.81
C ARG A 82 -33.99 -18.38 -8.32
N MET A 83 -33.47 -18.58 -7.11
CA MET A 83 -33.39 -19.89 -6.47
C MET A 83 -34.79 -20.49 -6.25
N ALA A 84 -35.71 -19.71 -5.69
CA ALA A 84 -37.08 -20.18 -5.44
C ALA A 84 -37.81 -20.51 -6.74
N ALA A 85 -37.66 -19.72 -7.79
CA ALA A 85 -38.25 -19.99 -9.11
C ALA A 85 -37.72 -21.29 -9.73
N PHE A 86 -36.43 -21.58 -9.59
CA PHE A 86 -35.82 -22.80 -10.07
C PHE A 86 -36.32 -24.01 -9.26
N THR A 87 -36.31 -23.91 -7.92
CA THR A 87 -36.83 -24.95 -7.01
C THR A 87 -38.27 -25.28 -7.31
N ALA A 88 -39.11 -24.31 -7.61
CA ALA A 88 -40.51 -24.50 -8.00
C ALA A 88 -40.68 -25.30 -9.31
N ILE A 89 -39.77 -25.19 -10.26
CA ILE A 89 -39.80 -25.86 -11.55
C ILE A 89 -39.37 -27.31 -11.43
N CYS A 90 -38.30 -27.60 -10.69
CA CYS A 90 -37.68 -28.93 -10.68
C CYS A 90 -37.90 -29.69 -9.36
N ASN A 91 -38.51 -29.08 -8.35
CA ASN A 91 -38.69 -29.65 -6.99
C ASN A 91 -37.41 -30.22 -6.40
N ARG A 92 -36.28 -29.47 -6.61
CA ARG A 92 -34.93 -29.83 -6.12
C ARG A 92 -34.39 -28.72 -5.29
N GLU A 93 -33.53 -29.05 -4.35
CA GLU A 93 -32.75 -28.06 -3.62
C GLU A 93 -31.76 -27.34 -4.54
N VAL A 94 -31.54 -26.08 -4.28
CA VAL A 94 -30.52 -25.25 -4.94
C VAL A 94 -29.67 -24.64 -3.85
N SER A 95 -28.36 -24.79 -3.95
CA SER A 95 -27.38 -24.17 -3.07
C SER A 95 -26.56 -23.15 -3.85
N VAL A 96 -26.43 -21.96 -3.30
CA VAL A 96 -25.60 -20.87 -3.82
C VAL A 96 -24.52 -20.54 -2.78
N TYR A 97 -23.28 -20.53 -3.20
CA TYR A 97 -22.12 -20.29 -2.37
C TYR A 97 -21.57 -18.89 -2.67
N ILE A 98 -21.51 -18.04 -1.66
CA ILE A 98 -21.14 -16.62 -1.81
C ILE A 98 -19.90 -16.35 -0.93
N SER A 99 -18.84 -15.82 -1.52
CA SER A 99 -17.64 -15.38 -0.80
C SER A 99 -17.86 -14.07 -0.04
N ARG A 100 -16.96 -13.72 0.89
CA ARG A 100 -17.07 -12.46 1.67
C ARG A 100 -16.98 -11.21 0.80
N ASP A 101 -16.29 -11.27 -0.34
CA ASP A 101 -16.23 -10.18 -1.31
C ASP A 101 -17.50 -10.07 -2.18
N GLY A 102 -18.51 -10.90 -1.90
CA GLY A 102 -19.83 -10.84 -2.54
C GLY A 102 -19.93 -11.55 -3.89
N ARG A 103 -18.94 -12.35 -4.29
CA ARG A 103 -19.01 -13.13 -5.53
C ARG A 103 -19.75 -14.46 -5.30
N VAL A 104 -20.55 -14.86 -6.26
CA VAL A 104 -21.12 -16.20 -6.30
C VAL A 104 -20.04 -17.17 -6.80
N MET A 105 -19.59 -18.05 -5.92
CA MET A 105 -18.49 -19.00 -6.17
C MET A 105 -18.96 -20.27 -6.87
N ASP A 106 -20.12 -20.78 -6.49
CA ASP A 106 -20.69 -22.00 -7.06
C ASP A 106 -22.22 -22.03 -6.91
N ILE A 107 -22.87 -22.72 -7.83
CA ILE A 107 -24.30 -23.02 -7.79
C ILE A 107 -24.48 -24.52 -8.01
N THR A 108 -25.09 -25.19 -7.03
CA THR A 108 -25.30 -26.64 -7.07
C THR A 108 -26.78 -27.00 -6.93
N VAL A 109 -27.25 -27.93 -7.72
CA VAL A 109 -28.61 -28.50 -7.68
C VAL A 109 -28.57 -29.86 -7.04
N GLY A 110 -29.43 -30.09 -6.05
CA GLY A 110 -29.44 -31.31 -5.20
C GLY A 110 -28.99 -30.95 -3.80
N GLY A 111 -29.11 -31.85 -2.82
CA GLY A 111 -28.75 -31.56 -1.43
C GLY A 111 -27.27 -31.24 -1.21
N PRO A 112 -26.90 -30.69 -0.02
CA PRO A 112 -25.53 -30.26 0.29
C PRO A 112 -24.48 -31.37 0.23
N GLU A 113 -24.88 -32.63 0.33
CA GLU A 113 -24.02 -33.82 0.17
C GLU A 113 -23.51 -34.00 -1.27
N SER A 114 -24.15 -33.38 -2.26
CA SER A 114 -23.80 -33.50 -3.68
C SER A 114 -22.81 -32.48 -4.16
N VAL A 115 -22.29 -31.62 -3.29
CA VAL A 115 -21.27 -30.60 -3.64
C VAL A 115 -19.96 -31.33 -3.93
N PRO A 116 -19.46 -31.30 -5.17
CA PRO A 116 -18.11 -31.77 -5.42
C PRO A 116 -17.13 -30.79 -4.76
N LEU A 117 -16.57 -31.17 -3.63
CA LEU A 117 -15.56 -30.43 -2.85
C LEU A 117 -14.36 -29.96 -3.67
N LYS A 118 -14.21 -30.46 -4.90
CA LYS A 118 -13.14 -30.09 -5.83
C LYS A 118 -13.35 -28.75 -6.51
N SER A 119 -14.57 -28.23 -6.59
CA SER A 119 -14.87 -26.93 -7.23
C SER A 119 -14.81 -25.76 -6.26
N LEU A 120 -15.10 -26.01 -4.98
CA LEU A 120 -14.97 -24.99 -3.93
C LEU A 120 -13.55 -25.04 -3.37
N ARG A 121 -12.74 -24.02 -3.63
CA ARG A 121 -11.43 -23.81 -3.01
C ARG A 121 -11.63 -23.35 -1.56
N LEU A 122 -12.15 -24.24 -0.72
CA LEU A 122 -12.41 -23.97 0.68
C LEU A 122 -11.10 -23.97 1.47
N ARG A 123 -10.93 -23.01 2.33
CA ARG A 123 -9.94 -23.09 3.40
C ARG A 123 -10.30 -24.25 4.32
N ARG A 124 -9.37 -25.18 4.51
CA ARG A 124 -9.55 -26.34 5.37
C ARG A 124 -8.92 -26.19 6.76
N ASN A 125 -8.61 -24.96 7.17
CA ASN A 125 -8.09 -24.77 8.52
C ASN A 125 -9.22 -24.90 9.54
N PRO A 126 -9.15 -25.87 10.46
CA PRO A 126 -10.15 -26.03 11.51
C PRO A 126 -10.26 -24.80 12.44
N GLY A 127 -9.25 -23.95 12.46
CA GLY A 127 -9.18 -22.73 13.26
C GLY A 127 -9.74 -21.46 12.62
N ARG A 128 -10.31 -21.54 11.41
CA ARG A 128 -10.86 -20.37 10.70
C ARG A 128 -12.10 -20.69 9.90
N LEU A 129 -12.95 -19.70 9.71
CA LEU A 129 -14.08 -19.81 8.79
C LEU A 129 -13.59 -19.90 7.32
N SER A 130 -14.39 -20.57 6.48
CA SER A 130 -14.07 -20.82 5.07
C SER A 130 -14.14 -19.59 4.17
N MET A 131 -14.56 -18.44 4.67
CA MET A 131 -14.83 -17.19 3.93
C MET A 131 -15.98 -17.31 2.92
N ILE A 132 -16.83 -18.35 3.08
CA ILE A 132 -17.95 -18.64 2.20
C ILE A 132 -19.21 -18.87 3.04
N ARG A 133 -20.31 -18.23 2.66
CA ARG A 133 -21.65 -18.53 3.17
C ARG A 133 -22.43 -19.35 2.15
N CYS A 134 -23.19 -20.34 2.62
CA CYS A 134 -24.05 -21.16 1.80
C CYS A 134 -25.51 -20.77 2.03
N ILE A 135 -26.24 -20.52 0.95
CA ILE A 135 -27.69 -20.28 0.98
C ILE A 135 -28.34 -21.38 0.13
N HIS A 136 -29.29 -22.13 0.68
CA HIS A 136 -29.95 -23.20 -0.04
C HIS A 136 -31.47 -23.16 0.14
N THR A 137 -32.21 -23.88 -0.73
CA THR A 137 -33.66 -23.91 -0.73
C THR A 137 -34.15 -25.28 -0.25
N HIS A 138 -35.22 -25.27 0.58
CA HIS A 138 -35.97 -26.45 0.96
C HIS A 138 -37.32 -26.50 0.18
N PRO A 139 -37.46 -27.41 -0.82
CA PRO A 139 -38.74 -27.58 -1.55
C PRO A 139 -39.84 -28.05 -0.61
N GLU A 140 -40.93 -27.28 -0.52
CA GLU A 140 -42.08 -27.53 0.36
C GLU A 140 -41.71 -27.78 1.84
N GLY A 141 -40.46 -27.47 2.22
CA GLY A 141 -39.90 -27.65 3.57
C GLY A 141 -40.03 -26.46 4.48
N GLU A 142 -39.42 -26.57 5.68
CA GLU A 142 -39.26 -25.47 6.64
C GLU A 142 -37.97 -24.72 6.41
N ALA A 143 -37.90 -23.47 6.86
CA ALA A 143 -36.68 -22.66 6.78
C ALA A 143 -35.65 -22.95 7.90
N ARG A 144 -35.79 -24.08 8.60
CA ARG A 144 -34.84 -24.52 9.63
C ARG A 144 -33.74 -25.37 9.02
N LEU A 145 -32.55 -25.23 9.58
CA LEU A 145 -31.42 -26.09 9.20
C LEU A 145 -31.70 -27.55 9.59
N SER A 146 -31.49 -28.47 8.67
CA SER A 146 -31.50 -29.89 8.94
C SER A 146 -30.29 -30.36 9.76
N GLY A 147 -30.28 -31.59 10.24
CA GLY A 147 -29.09 -32.15 10.88
C GLY A 147 -27.87 -32.22 9.95
N VAL A 148 -28.11 -32.45 8.63
CA VAL A 148 -27.09 -32.49 7.59
C VAL A 148 -26.51 -31.08 7.37
N ASP A 149 -27.36 -30.06 7.35
CA ASP A 149 -26.91 -28.66 7.17
C ASP A 149 -26.00 -28.21 8.32
N ARG A 150 -26.41 -28.53 9.57
CA ARG A 150 -25.58 -28.22 10.76
C ARG A 150 -24.25 -28.95 10.72
N GLN A 151 -24.23 -30.19 10.24
CA GLN A 151 -23.00 -30.96 10.09
C GLN A 151 -22.13 -30.39 8.98
N ALA A 152 -22.71 -29.97 7.86
CA ALA A 152 -22.00 -29.32 6.76
C ALA A 152 -21.40 -27.97 7.21
N LEU A 153 -22.17 -27.13 7.94
CA LEU A 153 -21.70 -25.90 8.53
C LEU A 153 -20.44 -26.12 9.40
N ARG A 154 -20.46 -27.13 10.26
CA ARG A 154 -19.32 -27.46 11.14
C ARG A 154 -18.13 -28.02 10.36
N SER A 155 -18.37 -29.01 9.49
CA SER A 155 -17.28 -29.72 8.81
C SER A 155 -16.56 -28.88 7.76
N MET A 156 -17.27 -27.89 7.18
CA MET A 156 -16.74 -26.99 6.16
C MET A 156 -16.34 -25.63 6.72
N ASN A 157 -16.59 -25.38 8.01
CA ASN A 157 -16.38 -24.08 8.63
C ASN A 157 -16.99 -22.92 7.82
N PHE A 158 -18.19 -23.12 7.25
CA PHE A 158 -18.84 -22.04 6.51
C PHE A 158 -19.04 -20.80 7.39
N ASP A 159 -18.96 -19.63 6.80
CA ASP A 159 -19.25 -18.36 7.46
C ASP A 159 -20.67 -18.34 8.03
N ALA A 160 -21.61 -18.89 7.27
CA ALA A 160 -22.98 -19.14 7.66
C ALA A 160 -23.62 -20.16 6.71
N MET A 161 -24.67 -20.81 7.17
CA MET A 161 -25.54 -21.63 6.33
C MET A 161 -26.98 -21.17 6.52
N ALA A 162 -27.69 -20.91 5.41
CA ALA A 162 -29.06 -20.43 5.43
C ALA A 162 -29.97 -21.31 4.58
N ALA A 163 -31.14 -21.67 5.13
CA ALA A 163 -32.17 -22.44 4.46
C ALA A 163 -33.40 -21.58 4.14
N ILE A 164 -33.87 -21.63 2.89
CA ILE A 164 -35.03 -20.88 2.42
C ILE A 164 -36.20 -21.85 2.20
N SER A 165 -37.29 -21.63 2.90
CA SER A 165 -38.55 -22.34 2.66
C SER A 165 -39.21 -21.88 1.36
N VAL A 166 -39.39 -22.80 0.40
CA VAL A 166 -40.07 -22.51 -0.87
C VAL A 166 -41.41 -23.28 -0.89
N ARG A 167 -42.51 -22.53 -0.81
CA ARG A 167 -43.87 -23.10 -0.84
C ARG A 167 -44.71 -22.41 -1.90
N GLY A 168 -45.38 -23.24 -2.72
CA GLY A 168 -46.22 -22.72 -3.81
C GLY A 168 -45.43 -21.86 -4.81
N GLY A 169 -44.17 -22.20 -5.05
CA GLY A 169 -43.29 -21.50 -5.98
C GLY A 169 -42.73 -20.13 -5.52
N LYS A 170 -42.88 -19.82 -4.23
CA LYS A 170 -42.37 -18.57 -3.65
C LYS A 170 -41.56 -18.85 -2.40
N ALA A 171 -40.47 -18.12 -2.25
CA ALA A 171 -39.73 -18.05 -1.01
C ALA A 171 -40.59 -17.41 0.08
N ARG A 172 -40.66 -18.00 1.26
CA ARG A 172 -41.51 -17.55 2.37
C ARG A 172 -40.67 -17.04 3.54
N GLU A 173 -39.86 -17.91 4.08
CA GLU A 173 -39.05 -17.68 5.27
C GLU A 173 -37.62 -18.11 4.99
N ILE A 174 -36.70 -17.55 5.74
CA ILE A 174 -35.29 -17.92 5.77
C ILE A 174 -34.86 -18.10 7.21
N GLY A 175 -34.13 -19.17 7.47
CA GLY A 175 -33.42 -19.43 8.71
C GLY A 175 -31.92 -19.49 8.46
N VAL A 176 -31.11 -19.16 9.44
CA VAL A 176 -29.65 -19.14 9.33
C VAL A 176 -29.02 -19.81 10.56
N GLY A 177 -27.84 -20.40 10.38
CA GLY A 177 -26.99 -20.87 11.45
C GLY A 177 -25.57 -20.35 11.32
N PHE A 178 -24.97 -20.07 12.47
CA PHE A 178 -23.59 -19.63 12.64
C PHE A 178 -22.87 -20.56 13.62
N LEU A 179 -21.53 -20.66 13.52
CA LEU A 179 -20.74 -21.39 14.48
C LEU A 179 -20.69 -20.64 15.83
N GLY A 180 -21.14 -21.32 16.88
CA GLY A 180 -21.17 -20.84 18.26
C GLY A 180 -19.91 -21.17 19.05
N GLU A 181 -20.02 -21.41 20.34
CA GLU A 181 -18.93 -21.80 21.24
C GLU A 181 -18.58 -23.29 21.08
N MET A 182 -17.36 -23.66 21.46
CA MET A 182 -16.98 -25.06 21.60
C MET A 182 -17.49 -25.60 22.94
N GLY A 183 -18.43 -26.51 22.89
CA GLY A 183 -18.96 -27.17 24.09
C GLY A 183 -17.93 -28.07 24.80
N ALA A 184 -18.17 -28.42 26.05
CA ALA A 184 -17.31 -29.23 26.91
C ALA A 184 -16.93 -30.61 26.35
N GLY A 185 -17.64 -31.10 25.31
CA GLY A 185 -17.39 -32.37 24.60
C GLY A 185 -16.63 -32.20 23.27
N GLY A 186 -16.10 -31.01 22.95
CA GLY A 186 -15.41 -30.76 21.69
C GLY A 186 -16.34 -30.60 20.48
N ALA A 187 -17.66 -30.61 20.67
CA ALA A 187 -18.64 -30.33 19.62
C ALA A 187 -18.93 -28.82 19.57
N VAL A 188 -18.84 -28.25 18.37
CA VAL A 188 -19.16 -26.83 18.13
C VAL A 188 -20.67 -26.64 18.14
N GLU A 189 -21.18 -25.72 18.92
CA GLU A 189 -22.59 -25.35 18.90
C GLU A 189 -22.94 -24.61 17.59
N VAL A 190 -24.22 -24.65 17.21
CA VAL A 190 -24.73 -23.85 16.09
C VAL A 190 -25.75 -22.85 16.65
N ILE A 191 -25.49 -21.59 16.48
CA ILE A 191 -26.39 -20.50 16.88
C ILE A 191 -27.39 -20.30 15.75
N GLU A 192 -28.67 -20.57 16.01
CA GLU A 192 -29.77 -20.41 15.05
C GLU A 192 -30.75 -19.35 15.55
N PRO A 193 -30.68 -18.12 15.03
CA PRO A 193 -31.71 -17.11 15.26
C PRO A 193 -33.10 -17.58 14.77
N PRO A 194 -34.19 -17.00 15.26
CA PRO A 194 -35.52 -17.31 14.75
C PRO A 194 -35.63 -17.08 13.25
N CYS A 195 -36.34 -17.99 12.54
CA CYS A 195 -36.62 -17.80 11.11
C CYS A 195 -37.40 -16.51 10.87
N VAL A 196 -37.06 -15.82 9.80
CA VAL A 196 -37.67 -14.53 9.43
C VAL A 196 -38.29 -14.60 8.02
N PRO A 197 -39.35 -13.83 7.74
CA PRO A 197 -39.84 -13.67 6.38
C PRO A 197 -38.75 -13.12 5.46
N VAL A 198 -38.65 -13.64 4.22
CA VAL A 198 -37.62 -13.25 3.24
C VAL A 198 -37.57 -11.73 2.98
N GLY A 199 -38.70 -11.01 3.10
CA GLY A 199 -38.74 -9.55 2.97
C GLY A 199 -38.25 -8.78 4.21
N ARG A 200 -37.78 -9.45 5.29
CA ARG A 200 -37.36 -8.84 6.56
C ARG A 200 -36.05 -9.43 7.08
N ILE A 201 -35.16 -9.82 6.18
CA ILE A 201 -33.83 -10.35 6.54
C ILE A 201 -33.02 -9.25 7.21
N PRO A 202 -32.50 -9.48 8.45
CA PRO A 202 -31.62 -8.52 9.11
C PRO A 202 -30.20 -8.63 8.55
N GLN A 203 -29.99 -8.05 7.38
CA GLN A 203 -28.79 -8.20 6.54
C GLN A 203 -27.49 -7.86 7.29
N GLU A 204 -27.43 -6.66 7.85
CA GLU A 204 -26.26 -6.15 8.59
C GLU A 204 -25.98 -6.96 9.87
N GLU A 205 -27.03 -7.32 10.60
CA GLU A 205 -26.90 -8.11 11.85
C GLU A 205 -26.30 -9.50 11.57
N TRP A 206 -26.75 -10.17 10.49
CA TRP A 206 -26.24 -11.46 10.13
C TRP A 206 -24.80 -11.41 9.57
N MET A 207 -24.46 -10.33 8.88
CA MET A 207 -23.06 -10.09 8.46
C MET A 207 -22.15 -9.79 9.67
N HIS A 208 -22.67 -9.10 10.67
CA HIS A 208 -21.95 -8.87 11.94
C HIS A 208 -21.74 -10.16 12.70
N GLU A 209 -22.76 -11.05 12.75
CA GLU A 209 -22.67 -12.34 13.43
C GLU A 209 -21.61 -13.26 12.79
N ILE A 210 -21.39 -13.18 11.47
CA ILE A 210 -20.28 -13.87 10.79
C ILE A 210 -18.93 -13.41 11.38
N ALA A 211 -18.74 -12.11 11.62
CA ALA A 211 -17.52 -11.58 12.20
C ALA A 211 -17.31 -12.07 13.65
N LEU A 212 -18.38 -12.16 14.43
CA LEU A 212 -18.34 -12.72 15.79
C LEU A 212 -18.01 -14.22 15.77
N ALA A 213 -18.61 -14.98 14.83
CA ALA A 213 -18.33 -16.41 14.65
C ALA A 213 -16.87 -16.64 14.26
N ASP A 214 -16.26 -15.77 13.42
CA ASP A 214 -14.85 -15.85 13.06
C ASP A 214 -13.95 -15.70 14.31
N GLY A 215 -14.28 -14.76 15.18
CA GLY A 215 -13.59 -14.57 16.47
C GLY A 215 -13.69 -15.80 17.39
N ARG A 216 -14.88 -16.42 17.51
CA ARG A 216 -15.10 -17.66 18.29
C ARG A 216 -14.27 -18.81 17.75
N VAL A 217 -14.29 -19.02 16.43
CA VAL A 217 -13.52 -20.09 15.76
C VAL A 217 -12.02 -19.93 15.97
N ARG A 218 -11.50 -18.71 15.90
CA ARG A 218 -10.09 -18.40 16.21
C ARG A 218 -9.73 -18.74 17.67
N ALA A 219 -10.58 -18.38 18.61
CA ALA A 219 -10.37 -18.67 20.02
C ALA A 219 -10.26 -20.18 20.32
N TRP A 220 -11.04 -21.04 19.63
CA TRP A 220 -10.94 -22.51 19.81
C TRP A 220 -9.63 -23.10 19.33
N SER A 221 -9.08 -22.54 18.25
CA SER A 221 -7.87 -23.07 17.62
C SER A 221 -6.60 -22.73 18.37
N GLY A 222 -6.68 -21.90 19.43
CA GLY A 222 -5.51 -21.36 20.11
C GLY A 222 -4.70 -20.38 19.26
N LEU A 223 -5.26 -19.93 18.14
CA LEU A 223 -4.69 -18.89 17.30
C LEU A 223 -5.03 -17.51 17.90
N GLU A 224 -4.34 -17.16 18.99
CA GLU A 224 -4.54 -15.88 19.70
C GLU A 224 -3.95 -14.67 18.96
N SER A 225 -3.29 -14.83 17.82
CA SER A 225 -2.68 -13.70 17.11
C SER A 225 -3.57 -13.21 15.98
N ASP A 226 -3.92 -11.93 16.02
CA ASP A 226 -4.49 -11.16 14.89
C ASP A 226 -3.49 -11.00 13.72
N GLU A 227 -2.36 -11.68 13.75
CA GLU A 227 -1.28 -11.59 12.78
C GLU A 227 -1.65 -12.28 11.47
N GLU A 228 -1.66 -11.52 10.37
CA GLU A 228 -1.89 -12.07 9.02
C GLU A 228 -0.73 -12.99 8.60
N ARG A 229 -1.05 -14.22 8.20
CA ARG A 229 -0.09 -15.22 7.73
C ARG A 229 0.27 -14.94 6.28
N ALA A 230 1.51 -14.54 6.04
CA ALA A 230 1.97 -14.05 4.75
C ALA A 230 2.79 -15.08 3.97
N LEU A 231 2.53 -15.16 2.66
CA LEU A 231 3.36 -15.83 1.66
C LEU A 231 4.05 -14.74 0.83
N LEU A 232 5.39 -14.76 0.82
CA LEU A 232 6.18 -13.76 0.10
C LEU A 232 6.63 -14.28 -1.26
N ILE A 233 6.50 -13.46 -2.29
CA ILE A 233 6.84 -13.83 -3.67
C ILE A 233 7.76 -12.76 -4.29
N SER A 234 8.92 -13.18 -4.80
CA SER A 234 9.81 -12.32 -5.58
C SER A 234 10.28 -13.04 -6.86
N VAL A 235 10.58 -12.27 -7.87
CA VAL A 235 11.21 -12.74 -9.12
C VAL A 235 12.68 -12.30 -9.23
N ASP A 236 13.15 -11.51 -8.28
CA ASP A 236 14.46 -10.83 -8.31
C ASP A 236 15.54 -11.64 -7.56
N SER A 237 15.62 -11.52 -6.24
CA SER A 237 16.70 -12.10 -5.45
C SER A 237 16.25 -12.54 -4.05
N ALA A 238 17.10 -13.31 -3.38
CA ALA A 238 16.84 -13.74 -2.01
C ALA A 238 16.94 -12.55 -1.04
N GLU A 239 17.87 -11.64 -1.28
CA GLU A 239 18.08 -10.43 -0.48
C GLU A 239 16.84 -9.52 -0.53
N SER A 240 16.17 -9.44 -1.70
CA SER A 240 14.91 -8.69 -1.85
C SER A 240 13.77 -9.34 -1.05
N LEU A 241 13.74 -10.70 -0.98
CA LEU A 241 12.80 -11.43 -0.13
C LEU A 241 13.07 -11.23 1.37
N ASP A 242 14.35 -11.12 1.78
CA ASP A 242 14.71 -10.83 3.16
C ASP A 242 14.23 -9.44 3.58
N GLU A 243 14.38 -8.45 2.69
CA GLU A 243 13.86 -7.10 2.93
C GLU A 243 12.33 -7.08 2.97
N LEU A 244 11.66 -7.81 2.07
CA LEU A 244 10.21 -7.94 2.06
C LEU A 244 9.70 -8.62 3.35
N ALA A 245 10.44 -9.58 3.88
CA ALA A 245 10.11 -10.23 5.15
C ALA A 245 10.22 -9.26 6.33
N ALA A 246 11.24 -8.42 6.36
CA ALA A 246 11.38 -7.39 7.39
C ALA A 246 10.29 -6.30 7.29
N LEU A 247 9.83 -5.98 6.07
CA LEU A 247 8.66 -5.11 5.87
C LEU A 247 7.39 -5.76 6.41
N THR A 248 7.17 -7.04 6.13
CA THR A 248 6.00 -7.80 6.57
C THR A 248 5.94 -7.87 8.10
N ASP A 249 7.05 -8.17 8.76
CA ASP A 249 7.16 -8.14 10.24
C ASP A 249 6.87 -6.73 10.80
N THR A 250 7.38 -5.70 10.13
CA THR A 250 7.11 -4.31 10.52
C THR A 250 5.63 -3.94 10.41
N ALA A 251 4.92 -4.50 9.42
CA ALA A 251 3.47 -4.32 9.26
C ALA A 251 2.64 -5.13 10.26
N GLY A 252 3.26 -6.07 10.99
CA GLY A 252 2.59 -6.96 11.95
C GLY A 252 2.10 -8.27 11.33
N GLY A 253 2.61 -8.66 10.15
CA GLY A 253 2.33 -9.94 9.52
C GLY A 253 3.38 -11.01 9.88
N VAL A 254 3.00 -12.28 9.85
CA VAL A 254 3.91 -13.42 10.08
C VAL A 254 4.25 -14.08 8.76
N VAL A 255 5.53 -14.11 8.41
CA VAL A 255 6.02 -14.78 7.20
C VAL A 255 6.01 -16.29 7.40
N ILE A 256 5.18 -17.00 6.65
CA ILE A 256 5.05 -18.46 6.71
C ILE A 256 5.96 -19.12 5.68
N GLU A 257 6.00 -18.59 4.45
CA GLU A 257 6.76 -19.19 3.36
C GLU A 257 7.31 -18.08 2.44
N ARG A 258 8.42 -18.35 1.77
CA ARG A 258 9.09 -17.46 0.83
C ARG A 258 9.32 -18.15 -0.49
N VAL A 259 8.90 -17.56 -1.57
CA VAL A 259 8.99 -18.13 -2.91
C VAL A 259 9.78 -17.20 -3.83
N LEU A 260 10.90 -17.70 -4.31
CA LEU A 260 11.71 -17.03 -5.33
C LEU A 260 11.51 -17.73 -6.67
N GLN A 261 10.99 -17.01 -7.66
CA GLN A 261 10.92 -17.50 -9.04
C GLN A 261 11.74 -16.58 -9.95
N ARG A 262 12.95 -16.96 -10.26
CA ARG A 262 13.78 -16.19 -11.21
C ARG A 262 13.18 -16.23 -12.60
N LEU A 263 12.76 -15.09 -13.10
CA LEU A 263 12.22 -14.92 -14.45
C LEU A 263 13.02 -13.85 -15.19
N PRO A 264 13.37 -14.08 -16.46
CA PRO A 264 14.03 -13.05 -17.29
C PRO A 264 13.15 -11.81 -17.49
N LYS A 265 11.84 -11.98 -17.44
CA LYS A 265 10.82 -10.94 -17.54
C LYS A 265 9.54 -11.41 -16.84
N PRO A 266 8.94 -10.57 -15.99
CA PRO A 266 7.65 -10.89 -15.38
C PRO A 266 6.54 -11.14 -16.41
N ASP A 267 5.60 -12.02 -16.09
CA ASP A 267 4.45 -12.28 -16.94
C ASP A 267 3.50 -11.07 -16.95
N PRO A 268 3.04 -10.61 -18.12
CA PRO A 268 2.17 -9.45 -18.23
C PRO A 268 0.81 -9.61 -17.56
N ALA A 269 0.29 -10.84 -17.45
CA ALA A 269 -1.05 -11.13 -16.91
C ALA A 269 -1.03 -11.48 -15.42
N THR A 270 -0.01 -12.20 -14.96
CA THR A 270 0.05 -12.78 -13.61
C THR A 270 1.35 -12.48 -12.88
N TYR A 271 2.26 -11.68 -13.45
CA TYR A 271 3.59 -11.37 -12.89
C TYR A 271 4.52 -12.59 -12.80
N ILE A 272 3.99 -13.72 -12.33
CA ILE A 272 4.62 -15.05 -12.28
C ILE A 272 3.96 -15.97 -13.33
N GLY A 273 4.59 -17.08 -13.67
CA GLY A 273 4.01 -18.03 -14.64
C GLY A 273 2.72 -18.68 -14.10
N SER A 274 1.78 -19.01 -15.00
CA SER A 274 0.47 -19.59 -14.64
C SER A 274 0.57 -20.88 -13.81
N GLY A 275 1.51 -21.79 -14.16
CA GLY A 275 1.77 -23.00 -13.37
C GLY A 275 2.23 -22.68 -11.94
N LYS A 276 2.96 -21.55 -11.74
CA LYS A 276 3.36 -21.12 -10.39
C LYS A 276 2.17 -20.54 -9.62
N VAL A 277 1.22 -19.91 -10.28
CA VAL A 277 -0.04 -19.45 -9.64
C VAL A 277 -0.82 -20.65 -9.07
N GLU A 278 -0.92 -21.76 -9.82
CA GLU A 278 -1.57 -22.97 -9.34
C GLU A 278 -0.84 -23.59 -8.14
N GLU A 279 0.49 -23.66 -8.20
CA GLU A 279 1.33 -24.12 -7.08
C GLU A 279 1.12 -23.26 -5.84
N LEU A 280 1.13 -21.93 -5.99
CA LEU A 280 0.89 -20.99 -4.88
C LEU A 280 -0.51 -21.11 -4.31
N SER A 281 -1.52 -21.40 -5.13
CA SER A 281 -2.88 -21.67 -4.67
C SER A 281 -2.92 -22.89 -3.74
N LEU A 282 -2.23 -23.97 -4.11
CA LEU A 282 -2.13 -25.17 -3.26
C LEU A 282 -1.33 -24.89 -1.99
N THR A 283 -0.23 -24.17 -2.11
CA THR A 283 0.61 -23.78 -0.97
C THR A 283 -0.17 -22.89 0.01
N ALA A 284 -0.90 -21.90 -0.50
CA ALA A 284 -1.71 -21.00 0.32
C ALA A 284 -2.79 -21.77 1.10
N GLN A 285 -3.39 -22.78 0.49
CA GLN A 285 -4.37 -23.65 1.16
C GLN A 285 -3.70 -24.56 2.20
N ALA A 286 -2.56 -25.17 1.85
CA ALA A 286 -1.88 -26.13 2.74
C ALA A 286 -1.30 -25.45 3.99
N LEU A 287 -0.77 -24.24 3.83
CA LEU A 287 -0.14 -23.46 4.89
C LEU A 287 -1.07 -22.43 5.55
N ASP A 288 -2.33 -22.38 5.16
CA ASP A 288 -3.33 -21.44 5.68
C ASP A 288 -2.85 -19.99 5.61
N ILE A 289 -2.50 -19.55 4.41
CA ILE A 289 -2.05 -18.20 4.12
C ILE A 289 -3.23 -17.24 4.05
N ASP A 290 -3.11 -16.09 4.68
CA ASP A 290 -4.10 -15.01 4.65
C ASP A 290 -3.86 -14.05 3.49
N ILE A 291 -2.58 -13.78 3.21
CA ILE A 291 -2.16 -12.77 2.26
C ILE A 291 -0.92 -13.22 1.48
N CYS A 292 -0.92 -12.98 0.17
CA CYS A 292 0.25 -13.08 -0.68
C CYS A 292 0.83 -11.70 -0.93
N ILE A 293 2.14 -11.53 -0.68
CA ILE A 293 2.84 -10.26 -0.84
C ILE A 293 3.88 -10.39 -1.93
N PHE A 294 3.77 -9.56 -2.96
CA PHE A 294 4.66 -9.53 -4.11
C PHE A 294 5.68 -8.41 -3.99
N ASP A 295 6.93 -8.72 -4.32
CA ASP A 295 8.07 -7.84 -4.12
C ASP A 295 8.16 -6.66 -5.10
N ASP A 296 7.52 -6.74 -6.25
CA ASP A 296 7.45 -5.68 -7.24
C ASP A 296 6.04 -5.08 -7.30
N GLU A 297 5.94 -3.90 -7.89
CA GLU A 297 4.67 -3.23 -8.12
C GLU A 297 3.82 -3.97 -9.16
N LEU A 298 2.56 -4.24 -8.81
CA LEU A 298 1.60 -4.94 -9.65
C LEU A 298 0.60 -3.98 -10.30
N THR A 299 0.28 -4.25 -11.56
CA THR A 299 -0.86 -3.60 -12.20
C THR A 299 -2.18 -4.11 -11.59
N GLY A 300 -3.23 -3.29 -11.65
CA GLY A 300 -4.55 -3.71 -11.16
C GLY A 300 -5.12 -4.95 -11.87
N ALA A 301 -4.69 -5.26 -13.10
CA ALA A 301 -5.06 -6.48 -13.80
C ALA A 301 -4.30 -7.70 -13.26
N GLN A 302 -2.98 -7.58 -13.04
CA GLN A 302 -2.18 -8.64 -12.44
C GLN A 302 -2.66 -9.00 -11.04
N LEU A 303 -2.91 -7.97 -10.21
CA LEU A 303 -3.39 -8.18 -8.85
C LEU A 303 -4.67 -9.00 -8.82
N ARG A 304 -5.65 -8.64 -9.66
CA ARG A 304 -6.91 -9.37 -9.78
C ARG A 304 -6.71 -10.81 -10.27
N ASN A 305 -5.93 -10.99 -11.34
CA ASN A 305 -5.68 -12.33 -11.89
C ASN A 305 -4.98 -13.23 -10.86
N LEU A 306 -4.09 -12.66 -10.04
CA LEU A 306 -3.43 -13.37 -8.95
C LEU A 306 -4.40 -13.72 -7.82
N GLU A 307 -5.24 -12.79 -7.37
CA GLU A 307 -6.27 -13.05 -6.35
C GLU A 307 -7.25 -14.12 -6.81
N GLU A 308 -7.71 -14.04 -8.07
CA GLU A 308 -8.58 -15.06 -8.67
C GLU A 308 -7.88 -16.42 -8.80
N GLY A 309 -6.60 -16.41 -9.18
CA GLY A 309 -5.82 -17.64 -9.38
C GLY A 309 -5.40 -18.32 -8.09
N ILE A 310 -4.91 -17.57 -7.10
CA ILE A 310 -4.40 -18.08 -5.83
C ILE A 310 -5.54 -18.32 -4.84
N GLY A 311 -6.58 -17.48 -4.84
CA GLY A 311 -7.75 -17.58 -3.97
C GLY A 311 -7.57 -16.94 -2.59
N VAL A 312 -6.53 -16.09 -2.41
CA VAL A 312 -6.32 -15.27 -1.20
C VAL A 312 -6.02 -13.83 -1.60
N ARG A 313 -6.18 -12.91 -0.67
CA ARG A 313 -5.84 -11.49 -0.86
C ARG A 313 -4.39 -11.37 -1.32
N CYS A 314 -4.15 -10.54 -2.32
CA CYS A 314 -2.81 -10.23 -2.81
C CYS A 314 -2.54 -8.73 -2.66
N ILE A 315 -1.33 -8.39 -2.25
CA ILE A 315 -0.82 -7.01 -2.26
C ILE A 315 0.59 -7.00 -2.86
N ASP A 316 1.00 -5.85 -3.31
CA ASP A 316 2.37 -5.62 -3.75
C ASP A 316 3.19 -4.88 -2.67
N ARG A 317 4.49 -4.74 -2.90
CA ARG A 317 5.42 -4.03 -2.02
C ARG A 317 4.93 -2.60 -1.70
N THR A 318 4.36 -1.91 -2.68
CA THR A 318 3.80 -0.56 -2.51
C THR A 318 2.64 -0.55 -1.52
N GLY A 319 1.71 -1.49 -1.64
CA GLY A 319 0.59 -1.66 -0.72
C GLY A 319 1.07 -1.93 0.71
N LEU A 320 2.05 -2.83 0.87
CA LEU A 320 2.64 -3.14 2.19
C LEU A 320 3.30 -1.92 2.84
N ILE A 321 4.10 -1.15 2.08
CA ILE A 321 4.74 0.08 2.59
C ILE A 321 3.69 1.12 3.00
N LEU A 322 2.60 1.26 2.23
CA LEU A 322 1.50 2.15 2.57
C LEU A 322 0.77 1.75 3.85
N ASP A 323 0.63 0.45 4.11
CA ASP A 323 0.03 -0.05 5.34
C ASP A 323 0.94 0.25 6.55
N ILE A 324 2.27 0.07 6.43
CA ILE A 324 3.24 0.49 7.45
C ILE A 324 3.14 1.99 7.72
N PHE A 325 3.08 2.80 6.67
CA PHE A 325 3.00 4.25 6.80
C PHE A 325 1.69 4.70 7.45
N ALA A 326 0.56 4.03 7.16
CA ALA A 326 -0.72 4.31 7.79
C ALA A 326 -0.69 4.07 9.32
N GLN A 327 0.03 3.03 9.75
CA GLN A 327 0.22 2.73 11.18
C GLN A 327 1.16 3.74 11.87
N ARG A 328 2.15 4.29 11.14
CA ARG A 328 3.22 5.14 11.69
C ARG A 328 2.92 6.64 11.64
N ALA A 329 2.03 7.09 10.78
CA ALA A 329 1.67 8.50 10.64
C ALA A 329 1.00 9.05 11.90
N ARG A 330 1.70 9.93 12.61
CA ARG A 330 1.19 10.58 13.84
C ARG A 330 0.79 12.02 13.59
N SER A 331 1.56 12.76 12.80
CA SER A 331 1.27 14.15 12.48
C SER A 331 0.07 14.28 11.52
N ARG A 332 -0.61 15.43 11.56
CA ARG A 332 -1.68 15.74 10.60
C ARG A 332 -1.16 15.72 9.17
N GLU A 333 0.03 16.25 8.95
CA GLU A 333 0.67 16.27 7.63
C GLU A 333 1.00 14.85 7.16
N GLY A 334 1.63 14.01 7.99
CA GLY A 334 1.94 12.61 7.65
C GLY A 334 0.68 11.81 7.33
N LYS A 335 -0.41 11.99 8.09
CA LYS A 335 -1.70 11.33 7.81
C LYS A 335 -2.28 11.72 6.45
N LEU A 336 -2.25 13.00 6.11
CA LEU A 336 -2.72 13.49 4.80
C LEU A 336 -1.83 13.01 3.65
N GLN A 337 -0.52 12.94 3.85
CA GLN A 337 0.42 12.40 2.85
C GLN A 337 0.17 10.91 2.59
N VAL A 338 -0.03 10.13 3.65
CA VAL A 338 -0.36 8.70 3.54
C VAL A 338 -1.72 8.51 2.86
N GLU A 339 -2.74 9.28 3.26
CA GLU A 339 -4.05 9.24 2.61
C GLU A 339 -3.95 9.56 1.11
N LEU A 340 -3.20 10.59 0.75
CA LEU A 340 -2.95 10.95 -0.65
C LEU A 340 -2.32 9.80 -1.42
N ALA A 341 -1.25 9.20 -0.88
CA ALA A 341 -0.56 8.08 -1.50
C ALA A 341 -1.48 6.85 -1.66
N GLN A 342 -2.28 6.51 -0.64
CA GLN A 342 -3.25 5.42 -0.71
C GLN A 342 -4.33 5.66 -1.78
N LEU A 343 -4.83 6.89 -1.89
CA LEU A 343 -5.81 7.24 -2.92
C LEU A 343 -5.21 7.17 -4.33
N GLN A 344 -3.97 7.63 -4.49
CA GLN A 344 -3.24 7.54 -5.77
C GLN A 344 -2.95 6.10 -6.15
N TYR A 345 -2.56 5.25 -5.20
CA TYR A 345 -2.35 3.82 -5.39
C TYR A 345 -3.64 3.08 -5.78
N ARG A 346 -4.78 3.43 -5.16
CA ARG A 346 -6.09 2.80 -5.42
C ARG A 346 -6.70 3.22 -6.75
N LEU A 347 -6.53 4.49 -7.17
CA LEU A 347 -7.20 5.06 -8.34
C LEU A 347 -6.97 4.25 -9.65
N PRO A 348 -5.74 3.87 -10.06
CA PRO A 348 -5.52 3.04 -11.24
C PRO A 348 -6.03 1.60 -11.06
N ARG A 349 -6.09 1.08 -9.83
CA ARG A 349 -6.53 -0.29 -9.51
C ARG A 349 -8.05 -0.46 -9.52
N LEU A 350 -8.82 0.62 -9.47
CA LEU A 350 -10.26 0.63 -9.72
C LEU A 350 -10.64 0.44 -11.20
N THR A 351 -9.67 0.32 -12.11
CA THR A 351 -9.94 0.08 -13.52
C THR A 351 -10.10 -1.40 -13.80
N GLY A 352 -11.29 -1.87 -14.08
CA GLY A 352 -11.45 -3.22 -14.63
C GLY A 352 -12.75 -3.95 -14.33
N GLN A 353 -13.57 -3.53 -13.40
CA GLN A 353 -14.89 -4.13 -13.22
C GLN A 353 -15.94 -3.63 -14.25
N GLY A 354 -15.70 -2.46 -14.88
CA GLY A 354 -16.65 -1.84 -15.81
C GLY A 354 -16.51 -2.22 -17.29
N THR A 355 -15.40 -2.76 -17.74
CA THR A 355 -15.17 -3.03 -19.18
C THR A 355 -15.84 -4.31 -19.69
N ALA A 356 -16.13 -5.27 -18.83
CA ALA A 356 -16.90 -6.46 -19.21
C ALA A 356 -18.40 -6.14 -19.37
N LEU A 357 -18.96 -5.30 -18.50
CA LEU A 357 -20.35 -4.85 -18.56
C LEU A 357 -20.60 -3.81 -19.66
N SER A 358 -19.64 -2.94 -19.96
CA SER A 358 -19.80 -1.92 -21.01
C SER A 358 -19.76 -2.48 -22.43
N ARG A 359 -19.15 -3.65 -22.65
CA ARG A 359 -19.15 -4.33 -23.96
C ARG A 359 -20.47 -5.03 -24.28
N LEU A 360 -21.24 -5.42 -23.27
CA LEU A 360 -22.59 -6.02 -23.45
C LEU A 360 -23.70 -4.97 -23.61
N ALA A 361 -23.47 -3.73 -23.18
CA ALA A 361 -24.42 -2.61 -23.27
C ALA A 361 -24.17 -1.65 -24.47
N GLY A 362 -23.42 -2.08 -25.48
CA GLY A 362 -23.00 -1.28 -26.63
C GLY A 362 -24.10 -1.05 -27.67
N GLY A 363 -25.22 -0.46 -27.29
CA GLY A 363 -26.22 0.16 -28.19
C GLY A 363 -26.07 1.67 -28.16
N ILE A 364 -26.05 2.32 -29.34
CA ILE A 364 -26.06 3.77 -29.47
C ILE A 364 -27.36 4.30 -28.82
N GLY A 365 -27.25 4.89 -27.62
CA GLY A 365 -28.36 5.57 -26.94
C GLY A 365 -28.79 5.06 -25.56
N THR A 366 -28.24 3.97 -25.04
CA THR A 366 -28.57 3.46 -23.70
C THR A 366 -27.46 3.80 -22.68
N ARG A 367 -27.59 4.95 -22.02
CA ARG A 367 -26.90 5.23 -20.76
C ARG A 367 -27.58 4.39 -19.69
N GLY A 368 -27.03 3.21 -19.39
CA GLY A 368 -27.53 2.34 -18.35
C GLY A 368 -27.02 2.76 -16.96
N PRO A 369 -27.76 2.46 -15.87
CA PRO A 369 -27.38 2.79 -14.48
C PRO A 369 -26.10 2.10 -13.99
N GLY A 370 -25.52 1.13 -14.73
CA GLY A 370 -24.29 0.40 -14.36
C GLY A 370 -22.99 1.16 -14.57
N GLU A 371 -22.98 2.27 -15.35
CA GLU A 371 -21.82 3.16 -15.49
C GLU A 371 -21.59 4.02 -14.23
N SER A 372 -22.56 4.08 -13.34
CA SER A 372 -22.62 5.09 -12.30
C SER A 372 -21.74 4.79 -11.07
N LYS A 373 -21.58 3.55 -10.59
CA LYS A 373 -20.89 3.28 -9.31
C LYS A 373 -19.38 3.42 -9.44
N LEU A 374 -18.75 2.75 -10.39
CA LEU A 374 -17.31 2.86 -10.63
C LEU A 374 -16.85 4.27 -11.01
N GLU A 375 -17.66 4.97 -11.83
CA GLU A 375 -17.37 6.36 -12.20
C GLU A 375 -17.64 7.32 -11.04
N GLN A 376 -18.62 7.04 -10.20
CA GLN A 376 -18.86 7.76 -8.94
C GLN A 376 -17.69 7.58 -7.98
N ASP A 377 -17.22 6.34 -7.77
CA ASP A 377 -16.08 6.03 -6.91
C ASP A 377 -14.79 6.71 -7.40
N ARG A 378 -14.52 6.66 -8.71
CA ARG A 378 -13.41 7.39 -9.31
C ARG A 378 -13.53 8.90 -9.14
N ARG A 379 -14.72 9.44 -9.30
CA ARG A 379 -14.97 10.87 -9.11
C ARG A 379 -14.83 11.27 -7.65
N TYR A 380 -15.29 10.42 -6.74
CA TYR A 380 -15.11 10.62 -5.30
C TYR A 380 -13.62 10.64 -4.95
N ILE A 381 -12.86 9.62 -5.38
CA ILE A 381 -11.41 9.55 -5.10
C ILE A 381 -10.66 10.74 -5.70
N ARG A 382 -10.95 11.13 -6.96
CA ARG A 382 -10.33 12.32 -7.57
C ARG A 382 -10.65 13.61 -6.81
N ARG A 383 -11.88 13.76 -6.34
CA ARG A 383 -12.27 14.90 -5.49
C ARG A 383 -11.48 14.87 -4.19
N ARG A 384 -11.43 13.73 -3.51
CA ARG A 384 -10.69 13.60 -2.25
C ARG A 384 -9.20 13.88 -2.42
N ILE A 385 -8.58 13.42 -3.51
CA ILE A 385 -7.19 13.77 -3.86
C ILE A 385 -7.03 15.30 -3.99
N ALA A 386 -7.97 15.98 -4.64
CA ALA A 386 -7.90 17.44 -4.77
C ALA A 386 -8.02 18.15 -3.42
N ASP A 387 -8.94 17.70 -2.56
CA ASP A 387 -9.16 18.27 -1.22
C ASP A 387 -7.92 18.07 -0.33
N VAL A 388 -7.37 16.84 -0.28
CA VAL A 388 -6.15 16.52 0.49
C VAL A 388 -4.96 17.34 -0.01
N ASN A 389 -4.80 17.50 -1.33
CA ASN A 389 -3.74 18.35 -1.89
C ASN A 389 -3.90 19.82 -1.49
N ALA A 390 -5.12 20.34 -1.38
CA ALA A 390 -5.37 21.71 -0.92
C ALA A 390 -4.99 21.86 0.56
N GLU A 391 -5.40 20.93 1.42
CA GLU A 391 -5.02 20.94 2.85
C GLU A 391 -3.50 20.85 3.04
N LEU A 392 -2.82 19.98 2.28
CA LEU A 392 -1.34 19.86 2.34
C LEU A 392 -0.65 21.17 1.93
N LYS A 393 -1.13 21.85 0.89
CA LYS A 393 -0.57 23.15 0.47
C LYS A 393 -0.68 24.20 1.56
N GLU A 394 -1.77 24.26 2.30
CA GLU A 394 -1.94 25.19 3.41
C GLU A 394 -0.95 24.89 4.55
N LEU A 395 -0.79 23.61 4.92
CA LEU A 395 0.16 23.19 5.95
C LEU A 395 1.60 23.51 5.57
N ILE A 396 1.99 23.26 4.31
CA ILE A 396 3.33 23.58 3.79
C ILE A 396 3.58 25.11 3.84
N ALA A 397 2.59 25.93 3.45
CA ALA A 397 2.71 27.38 3.50
C ALA A 397 2.91 27.90 4.94
N GLN A 398 2.17 27.36 5.91
CA GLN A 398 2.35 27.70 7.33
C GLN A 398 3.75 27.29 7.84
N ARG A 399 4.24 26.12 7.45
CA ARG A 399 5.57 25.61 7.78
C ARG A 399 6.68 26.49 7.20
N GLU A 400 6.53 26.94 5.96
CA GLU A 400 7.48 27.87 5.33
C GLU A 400 7.58 29.22 6.04
N LEU A 401 6.47 29.76 6.53
CA LEU A 401 6.45 30.99 7.33
C LEU A 401 7.25 30.83 8.64
N GLN A 402 7.00 29.75 9.38
CA GLN A 402 7.74 29.45 10.62
C GLN A 402 9.23 29.23 10.35
N ARG A 403 9.56 28.64 9.21
CA ARG A 403 10.92 28.36 8.81
C ARG A 403 11.68 29.64 8.44
N ARG A 404 11.08 30.55 7.66
CA ARG A 404 11.69 31.84 7.35
C ARG A 404 12.08 32.63 8.62
N GLN A 405 11.29 32.47 9.69
CA GLN A 405 11.65 33.07 11.00
C GLN A 405 12.85 32.36 11.63
N ARG A 406 13.02 31.03 11.47
CA ARG A 406 14.17 30.28 11.98
C ARG A 406 15.46 30.55 11.19
N GLN A 407 15.37 30.67 9.87
CA GLN A 407 16.51 31.03 9.01
C GLN A 407 17.09 32.42 9.31
N LYS A 408 16.26 33.34 9.81
CA LYS A 408 16.72 34.64 10.29
C LYS A 408 17.73 34.56 11.44
N ASN A 409 17.72 33.43 12.18
CA ASN A 409 18.61 33.23 13.32
C ASN A 409 19.96 32.59 12.95
N GLY A 410 20.24 32.33 11.67
CA GLY A 410 21.53 31.78 11.21
C GLY A 410 21.91 30.42 11.79
N VAL A 411 20.94 29.58 12.22
CA VAL A 411 21.20 28.27 12.81
C VAL A 411 21.31 27.24 11.68
N PRO A 412 22.48 26.60 11.49
CA PRO A 412 22.67 25.56 10.46
C PRO A 412 21.72 24.39 10.63
N VAL A 413 21.26 23.84 9.52
CA VAL A 413 20.36 22.69 9.48
C VAL A 413 21.10 21.47 8.95
N VAL A 414 21.18 20.42 9.76
CA VAL A 414 21.84 19.14 9.45
C VAL A 414 20.76 18.06 9.32
N ALA A 415 20.68 17.36 8.19
CA ALA A 415 19.74 16.28 8.02
C ALA A 415 20.43 14.90 8.09
N LEU A 416 19.89 14.00 8.91
CA LEU A 416 20.25 12.59 8.93
C LEU A 416 19.51 11.89 7.80
N VAL A 417 20.24 11.32 6.86
CA VAL A 417 19.69 10.57 5.73
C VAL A 417 20.34 9.18 5.69
N GLY A 418 19.65 8.21 5.13
CA GLY A 418 20.20 6.85 5.06
C GLY A 418 19.10 5.82 4.89
N TYR A 419 19.53 4.58 4.72
CA TYR A 419 18.62 3.46 4.51
C TYR A 419 17.72 3.23 5.74
N THR A 420 16.58 2.53 5.53
CA THR A 420 15.75 2.09 6.66
C THR A 420 16.57 1.26 7.63
N ASN A 421 16.30 1.40 8.91
CA ASN A 421 17.00 0.69 9.98
C ASN A 421 18.53 0.92 10.07
N ALA A 422 19.09 1.96 9.44
CA ALA A 422 20.51 2.32 9.62
C ALA A 422 20.80 2.96 10.99
N GLY A 423 19.77 3.22 11.81
CA GLY A 423 19.89 3.79 13.15
C GLY A 423 19.87 5.32 13.20
N LYS A 424 19.27 6.00 12.23
CA LYS A 424 19.16 7.47 12.17
C LYS A 424 18.49 8.05 13.41
N SER A 425 17.32 7.54 13.77
CA SER A 425 16.51 8.02 14.91
C SER A 425 17.22 7.72 16.25
N THR A 426 17.91 6.58 16.35
CA THR A 426 18.75 6.24 17.51
C THR A 426 19.91 7.24 17.64
N LEU A 427 20.53 7.57 16.50
CA LEU A 427 21.63 8.54 16.45
C LEU A 427 21.15 9.94 16.84
N LEU A 428 19.98 10.39 16.31
CA LEU A 428 19.35 11.66 16.71
C LEU A 428 19.12 11.72 18.22
N ASN A 429 18.51 10.67 18.79
CA ASN A 429 18.21 10.61 20.23
C ASN A 429 19.50 10.68 21.06
N ARG A 430 20.51 9.90 20.68
CA ARG A 430 21.78 9.87 21.39
C ARG A 430 22.52 11.20 21.36
N LEU A 431 22.56 11.87 20.20
CA LEU A 431 23.22 13.17 20.03
C LEU A 431 22.47 14.31 20.74
N SER A 432 21.13 14.23 20.79
CA SER A 432 20.30 15.25 21.44
C SER A 432 20.05 15.02 22.93
N GLY A 433 20.56 13.92 23.50
CA GLY A 433 20.34 13.57 24.90
C GLY A 433 18.89 13.21 25.25
N ALA A 434 18.08 12.83 24.26
CA ALA A 434 16.67 12.49 24.46
C ALA A 434 16.48 10.97 24.60
N ASP A 435 15.76 10.56 25.64
CA ASP A 435 15.36 9.15 25.85
C ASP A 435 14.03 8.83 25.14
N VAL A 436 14.03 8.81 23.82
CA VAL A 436 12.88 8.33 23.03
C VAL A 436 13.17 6.92 22.54
N LEU A 437 12.28 5.97 22.80
CA LEU A 437 12.40 4.58 22.32
C LEU A 437 12.56 4.57 20.79
N ALA A 438 13.73 4.16 20.34
CA ALA A 438 13.98 3.86 18.94
C ALA A 438 13.68 2.38 18.71
N GLU A 439 12.72 2.08 17.86
CA GLU A 439 12.36 0.72 17.49
C GLU A 439 13.31 0.19 16.41
N ASP A 440 13.72 -1.08 16.54
CA ASP A 440 14.52 -1.78 15.53
C ASP A 440 13.61 -2.35 14.42
N LYS A 441 12.84 -1.46 13.77
CA LYS A 441 11.90 -1.78 12.70
C LYS A 441 12.10 -0.85 11.51
N LEU A 442 11.78 -1.35 10.31
CA LEU A 442 11.82 -0.54 9.09
C LEU A 442 10.81 0.61 9.21
N PHE A 443 11.15 1.78 8.67
CA PHE A 443 10.29 2.98 8.73
C PHE A 443 9.82 3.36 10.15
N ALA A 444 10.69 3.20 11.15
CA ALA A 444 10.39 3.63 12.52
C ALA A 444 10.03 5.12 12.62
N THR A 445 10.60 5.95 11.75
CA THR A 445 10.30 7.38 11.63
C THR A 445 9.66 7.66 10.27
N LEU A 446 8.43 8.15 10.28
CA LEU A 446 7.72 8.66 9.11
C LEU A 446 7.61 10.19 9.16
N ASP A 447 7.29 10.74 10.30
CA ASP A 447 7.24 12.18 10.55
C ASP A 447 8.65 12.71 10.87
N THR A 448 9.07 13.79 10.21
CA THR A 448 10.38 14.40 10.49
C THR A 448 10.45 14.91 11.92
N THR A 449 11.48 14.53 12.62
CA THR A 449 11.75 15.02 13.98
C THR A 449 12.92 15.98 13.94
N THR A 450 12.71 17.22 14.38
CA THR A 450 13.76 18.25 14.48
C THR A 450 14.17 18.42 15.93
N ARG A 451 15.48 18.39 16.21
CA ARG A 451 16.06 18.64 17.52
C ARG A 451 17.16 19.69 17.43
N GLN A 452 17.27 20.52 18.46
CA GLN A 452 18.41 21.40 18.61
C GLN A 452 19.57 20.60 19.21
N LEU A 453 20.70 20.68 18.57
CA LEU A 453 21.96 20.05 18.99
C LEU A 453 22.93 21.12 19.44
N SER A 454 23.44 21.00 20.65
CA SER A 454 24.53 21.85 21.16
C SER A 454 25.87 21.30 20.68
N LEU A 455 26.63 22.10 19.99
CA LEU A 455 27.98 21.77 19.52
C LEU A 455 29.05 22.19 20.57
N PRO A 456 30.28 21.61 20.54
CA PRO A 456 31.28 21.83 21.59
C PRO A 456 31.60 23.28 21.93
N ASP A 457 31.52 24.22 20.97
CA ASP A 457 31.83 25.65 21.18
C ASP A 457 30.61 26.51 21.52
N ASN A 458 29.60 25.95 22.20
CA ASN A 458 28.34 26.63 22.51
C ASN A 458 27.57 27.13 21.26
N GLN A 459 27.94 26.70 20.06
CA GLN A 459 27.13 26.84 18.88
C GLN A 459 25.99 25.84 18.89
N SER A 460 24.93 26.11 18.17
CA SER A 460 23.84 25.17 18.02
C SER A 460 23.53 24.93 16.55
N CYS A 461 23.12 23.72 16.22
CA CYS A 461 22.53 23.40 14.92
C CYS A 461 21.18 22.68 15.11
N LEU A 462 20.38 22.67 14.06
CA LEU A 462 19.17 21.87 14.02
C LEU A 462 19.47 20.55 13.35
N LEU A 463 19.28 19.45 14.08
CA LEU A 463 19.42 18.10 13.56
C LEU A 463 18.03 17.57 13.22
N ILE A 464 17.85 17.11 11.98
CA ILE A 464 16.58 16.59 11.47
C ILE A 464 16.73 15.11 11.15
N ASP A 465 15.86 14.27 11.75
CA ASP A 465 15.68 12.88 11.33
C ASP A 465 14.70 12.80 10.15
N THR A 466 15.05 12.01 9.17
CA THR A 466 14.25 11.86 7.95
C THR A 466 13.75 10.44 7.78
N VAL A 467 12.75 10.26 6.92
CA VAL A 467 12.26 8.93 6.53
C VAL A 467 13.42 8.11 5.93
N GLY A 468 13.53 6.85 6.33
CA GLY A 468 14.52 5.94 5.78
C GLY A 468 14.23 5.60 4.31
N PHE A 469 15.27 5.54 3.49
CA PHE A 469 15.16 5.07 2.12
C PHE A 469 15.16 3.55 2.08
N ILE A 470 14.54 2.99 1.06
CA ILE A 470 14.47 1.55 0.83
C ILE A 470 14.64 1.27 -0.67
N ASN A 471 15.05 0.05 -1.00
CA ASN A 471 15.12 -0.37 -2.39
C ASN A 471 13.73 -0.41 -3.03
N LYS A 472 13.63 -0.17 -4.34
CA LYS A 472 12.37 -0.16 -5.09
C LYS A 472 11.31 0.78 -4.48
N LEU A 473 11.71 1.96 -3.98
CA LEU A 473 10.76 2.94 -3.45
C LEU A 473 9.85 3.45 -4.58
N PRO A 474 8.53 3.26 -4.49
CA PRO A 474 7.60 3.66 -5.55
C PRO A 474 7.60 5.17 -5.82
N HIS A 475 7.50 5.54 -7.09
CA HIS A 475 7.51 6.96 -7.50
C HIS A 475 6.34 7.76 -6.90
N GLU A 476 5.17 7.12 -6.75
CA GLU A 476 4.02 7.75 -6.11
C GLU A 476 4.31 8.11 -4.64
N LEU A 477 5.03 7.23 -3.93
CA LEU A 477 5.44 7.49 -2.54
C LEU A 477 6.45 8.63 -2.48
N VAL A 478 7.45 8.67 -3.36
CA VAL A 478 8.40 9.80 -3.43
C VAL A 478 7.66 11.11 -3.66
N SER A 479 6.65 11.13 -4.53
CA SER A 479 5.86 12.32 -4.83
C SER A 479 4.97 12.73 -3.64
N ALA A 480 4.33 11.80 -2.97
CA ALA A 480 3.47 12.06 -1.80
C ALA A 480 4.28 12.57 -0.60
N PHE A 481 5.49 12.01 -0.38
CA PHE A 481 6.38 12.39 0.71
C PHE A 481 7.38 13.50 0.33
N LYS A 482 7.21 14.12 -0.85
CA LYS A 482 8.09 15.20 -1.31
C LYS A 482 8.25 16.30 -0.27
N ALA A 483 7.19 16.70 0.41
CA ALA A 483 7.24 17.74 1.44
C ALA A 483 8.10 17.33 2.65
N THR A 484 8.04 16.06 3.06
CA THR A 484 8.91 15.51 4.13
C THR A 484 10.36 15.40 3.66
N LEU A 485 10.57 14.98 2.41
CA LEU A 485 11.89 14.90 1.78
C LEU A 485 12.47 16.28 1.40
N GLU A 486 11.65 17.31 1.28
CA GLU A 486 12.10 18.69 1.09
C GLU A 486 13.00 19.20 2.23
N GLU A 487 12.86 18.65 3.45
CA GLU A 487 13.77 18.99 4.55
C GLU A 487 15.21 18.57 4.23
N VAL A 488 15.42 17.45 3.51
CA VAL A 488 16.74 17.03 3.01
C VAL A 488 17.27 18.03 1.97
N VAL A 489 16.40 18.43 1.04
CA VAL A 489 16.78 19.39 -0.02
C VAL A 489 17.16 20.75 0.57
N LYS A 490 16.55 21.11 1.67
CA LYS A 490 16.72 22.40 2.31
C LYS A 490 17.80 22.40 3.40
N ALA A 491 18.24 21.24 3.88
CA ALA A 491 19.34 21.13 4.84
C ALA A 491 20.65 21.72 4.29
N ASP A 492 21.48 22.28 5.14
CA ASP A 492 22.78 22.84 4.78
C ASP A 492 23.85 21.75 4.68
N LEU A 493 23.71 20.69 5.49
CA LEU A 493 24.64 19.56 5.58
C LEU A 493 23.85 18.26 5.67
N LEU A 494 24.32 17.23 4.99
CA LEU A 494 23.78 15.88 5.09
C LEU A 494 24.72 14.96 5.86
N VAL A 495 24.20 14.20 6.81
CA VAL A 495 24.90 13.09 7.45
C VAL A 495 24.27 11.80 6.92
N VAL A 496 24.99 11.10 6.06
CA VAL A 496 24.55 9.84 5.50
C VAL A 496 24.91 8.72 6.47
N VAL A 497 23.88 8.11 7.05
CA VAL A 497 24.02 7.03 8.02
C VAL A 497 23.87 5.69 7.31
N SER A 498 24.88 4.85 7.39
CA SER A 498 24.92 3.49 6.86
C SER A 498 25.11 2.49 7.99
N ASP A 499 24.47 1.33 7.91
CA ASP A 499 24.70 0.23 8.86
C ASP A 499 25.99 -0.49 8.48
N ALA A 500 27.05 -0.30 9.25
CA ALA A 500 28.36 -0.88 8.99
C ALA A 500 28.38 -2.41 9.12
N SER A 501 27.44 -2.98 9.88
CA SER A 501 27.33 -4.43 10.11
C SER A 501 26.59 -5.16 8.99
N ASN A 502 25.89 -4.44 8.12
CA ASN A 502 25.15 -5.04 7.02
C ASN A 502 26.07 -5.32 5.81
N PRO A 503 26.16 -6.56 5.31
CA PRO A 503 26.98 -6.89 4.14
C PRO A 503 26.64 -6.06 2.90
N GLU A 504 25.36 -5.71 2.73
CA GLU A 504 24.81 -4.98 1.60
C GLU A 504 24.90 -3.44 1.75
N TRP A 505 25.63 -2.92 2.74
CA TRP A 505 25.70 -1.48 3.00
C TRP A 505 26.13 -0.66 1.77
N ARG A 506 26.96 -1.24 0.86
CA ARG A 506 27.37 -0.55 -0.37
C ARG A 506 26.22 -0.38 -1.36
N ALA A 507 25.41 -1.43 -1.53
CA ALA A 507 24.23 -1.38 -2.37
C ALA A 507 23.19 -0.40 -1.78
N GLN A 508 22.94 -0.46 -0.48
CA GLN A 508 22.08 0.47 0.23
C GLN A 508 22.56 1.92 0.11
N ARG A 509 23.87 2.15 0.27
CA ARG A 509 24.46 3.50 0.11
C ARG A 509 24.28 4.04 -1.31
N LYS A 510 24.35 3.17 -2.33
CA LYS A 510 24.09 3.53 -3.72
C LYS A 510 22.64 3.99 -3.90
N VAL A 511 21.67 3.24 -3.39
CA VAL A 511 20.25 3.59 -3.42
C VAL A 511 20.02 4.97 -2.76
N VAL A 512 20.61 5.22 -1.59
CA VAL A 512 20.56 6.52 -0.92
C VAL A 512 21.07 7.64 -1.84
N GLY A 513 22.20 7.41 -2.52
CA GLY A 513 22.78 8.37 -3.47
C GLY A 513 21.87 8.69 -4.66
N GLU A 514 21.24 7.66 -5.22
CA GLU A 514 20.30 7.80 -6.35
C GLU A 514 19.06 8.60 -5.94
N VAL A 515 18.48 8.33 -4.77
CA VAL A 515 17.34 9.09 -4.25
C VAL A 515 17.71 10.54 -3.96
N LEU A 516 18.88 10.80 -3.35
CA LEU A 516 19.38 12.16 -3.12
C LEU A 516 19.57 12.93 -4.42
N ALA A 517 20.07 12.28 -5.48
CA ALA A 517 20.20 12.87 -6.81
C ALA A 517 18.84 13.21 -7.42
N GLN A 518 17.87 12.29 -7.34
CA GLN A 518 16.49 12.53 -7.81
C GLN A 518 15.80 13.69 -7.09
N LEU A 519 16.10 13.89 -5.80
CA LEU A 519 15.59 15.01 -5.01
C LEU A 519 16.32 16.34 -5.28
N GLY A 520 17.41 16.31 -6.08
CA GLY A 520 18.23 17.51 -6.34
C GLY A 520 19.19 17.86 -5.17
N ALA A 521 19.41 16.94 -4.24
CA ALA A 521 20.31 17.12 -3.09
C ALA A 521 21.73 16.56 -3.31
N GLY A 522 22.03 16.01 -4.49
CA GLY A 522 23.30 15.34 -4.79
C GLY A 522 24.56 16.23 -4.74
N GLY A 523 24.40 17.57 -4.81
CA GLY A 523 25.51 18.53 -4.73
C GLY A 523 25.79 19.09 -3.32
N LYS A 524 25.08 18.61 -2.30
CA LYS A 524 25.26 19.10 -0.92
C LYS A 524 26.49 18.53 -0.24
N PRO A 525 27.07 19.25 0.73
CA PRO A 525 28.13 18.70 1.57
C PRO A 525 27.61 17.48 2.33
N VAL A 526 28.42 16.41 2.35
CA VAL A 526 28.06 15.13 2.97
C VAL A 526 29.12 14.71 3.98
N ILE A 527 28.70 14.23 5.14
CA ILE A 527 29.48 13.44 6.09
C ILE A 527 28.95 12.02 6.06
N GLU A 528 29.80 11.00 6.04
CA GLU A 528 29.39 9.61 6.07
C GLU A 528 29.63 9.01 7.47
N ALA A 529 28.55 8.52 8.08
CA ALA A 529 28.55 7.87 9.38
C ALA A 529 28.22 6.38 9.23
N PHE A 530 29.21 5.51 9.48
CA PHE A 530 29.05 4.06 9.50
C PHE A 530 28.64 3.64 10.91
N ASN A 531 27.33 3.55 11.11
CA ASN A 531 26.72 3.23 12.39
C ASN A 531 26.75 1.72 12.69
N LYS A 532 26.45 1.34 13.93
CA LYS A 532 26.49 -0.03 14.46
C LYS A 532 27.90 -0.65 14.39
N CYS A 533 28.94 0.20 14.50
CA CYS A 533 30.35 -0.27 14.48
C CYS A 533 30.69 -1.19 15.64
N ASP A 534 29.91 -1.19 16.70
CA ASP A 534 30.01 -2.11 17.83
C ASP A 534 29.74 -3.59 17.47
N ASN A 535 29.07 -3.84 16.32
CA ASN A 535 28.85 -5.20 15.80
C ASN A 535 29.98 -5.66 14.85
N LEU A 536 30.96 -4.81 14.53
CA LEU A 536 32.08 -5.18 13.66
C LEU A 536 33.20 -5.88 14.43
N THR A 537 33.68 -6.99 13.90
CA THR A 537 34.87 -7.68 14.40
C THR A 537 36.17 -7.05 13.90
N GLU A 538 36.16 -6.55 12.68
CA GLU A 538 37.28 -5.87 12.03
C GLU A 538 36.83 -4.54 11.41
N ARG A 539 37.71 -3.52 11.45
CA ARG A 539 37.44 -2.21 10.89
C ARG A 539 38.52 -1.84 9.88
N MET A 540 38.07 -1.43 8.70
CA MET A 540 39.01 -0.90 7.70
C MET A 540 39.25 0.60 7.95
N PRO A 541 40.45 1.12 7.59
CA PRO A 541 40.71 2.55 7.62
C PRO A 541 39.68 3.30 6.73
N LEU A 542 39.11 4.37 7.26
CA LEU A 542 38.17 5.20 6.53
C LEU A 542 38.85 6.44 5.93
N PRO A 543 38.42 6.87 4.74
CA PRO A 543 38.80 8.16 4.19
C PRO A 543 38.36 9.34 5.06
N LYS A 544 38.98 10.52 4.85
CA LYS A 544 38.59 11.76 5.56
C LYS A 544 37.13 12.11 5.29
N GLY A 545 36.40 12.45 6.34
CA GLY A 545 34.97 12.78 6.26
C GLY A 545 34.04 11.56 6.40
N GLN A 546 34.61 10.39 6.74
CA GLN A 546 33.88 9.17 7.05
C GLN A 546 34.24 8.72 8.49
N PHE A 547 33.22 8.30 9.25
CA PHE A 547 33.36 8.00 10.67
C PHE A 547 32.67 6.68 11.03
N TYR A 548 33.34 5.83 11.78
CA TYR A 548 32.68 4.74 12.50
C TYR A 548 31.99 5.30 13.73
N VAL A 549 30.73 5.01 13.89
CA VAL A 549 29.96 5.43 15.06
C VAL A 549 29.11 4.29 15.60
N SER A 550 28.80 4.34 16.87
CA SER A 550 27.76 3.51 17.48
C SER A 550 26.78 4.40 18.25
N ALA A 551 25.58 4.53 17.73
CA ALA A 551 24.51 5.22 18.44
C ALA A 551 24.14 4.53 19.77
N ARG A 552 24.40 3.22 19.89
CA ARG A 552 24.15 2.42 21.09
C ARG A 552 25.16 2.69 22.17
N THR A 553 26.45 2.59 21.86
CA THR A 553 27.55 2.72 22.84
C THR A 553 28.03 4.15 23.04
N GLY A 554 27.83 5.02 22.04
CA GLY A 554 28.37 6.38 22.02
C GLY A 554 29.73 6.51 21.34
N GLU A 555 30.33 5.40 20.89
CA GLU A 555 31.62 5.39 20.22
C GLU A 555 31.62 6.23 18.95
N GLY A 556 32.66 7.04 18.71
CA GLY A 556 32.86 7.84 17.50
C GLY A 556 31.97 9.06 17.39
N LEU A 557 31.07 9.32 18.35
CA LEU A 557 30.14 10.44 18.29
C LEU A 557 30.82 11.79 18.47
N ASP A 558 31.85 11.88 19.29
CA ASP A 558 32.61 13.12 19.53
C ASP A 558 33.37 13.56 18.27
N GLU A 559 33.91 12.64 17.50
CA GLU A 559 34.53 12.89 16.21
C GLU A 559 33.54 13.36 15.18
N LEU A 560 32.38 12.71 15.11
CA LEU A 560 31.28 13.10 14.24
C LEU A 560 30.78 14.52 14.58
N LEU A 561 30.60 14.83 15.85
CA LEU A 561 30.17 16.16 16.31
C LEU A 561 31.18 17.25 15.94
N ARG A 562 32.49 16.99 16.12
CA ARG A 562 33.56 17.93 15.71
C ARG A 562 33.56 18.19 14.21
N GLU A 563 33.32 17.16 13.37
CA GLU A 563 33.25 17.35 11.93
C GLU A 563 31.96 18.11 11.54
N ILE A 564 30.80 17.82 12.15
CA ILE A 564 29.57 18.58 11.94
C ILE A 564 29.82 20.05 12.29
N GLN A 565 30.43 20.33 13.43
CA GLN A 565 30.77 21.70 13.85
C GLN A 565 31.71 22.38 12.85
N SER A 566 32.78 21.71 12.42
CA SER A 566 33.74 22.24 11.46
C SER A 566 33.07 22.63 10.13
N ARG A 567 32.18 21.75 9.63
CA ARG A 567 31.41 22.02 8.40
C ARG A 567 30.37 23.12 8.59
N ALA A 568 29.65 23.11 9.70
CA ALA A 568 28.68 24.15 10.03
C ALA A 568 29.34 25.54 10.20
N ALA A 569 30.49 25.60 10.87
CA ALA A 569 31.26 26.81 11.03
C ALA A 569 31.79 27.36 9.69
N ALA A 570 32.19 26.46 8.76
CA ALA A 570 32.67 26.86 7.43
C ALA A 570 31.54 27.42 6.54
N MET A 571 30.27 27.24 6.89
CA MET A 571 29.11 27.78 6.17
C MET A 571 28.70 29.18 6.66
N LEU A 572 29.19 29.58 7.83
CA LEU A 572 28.90 30.84 8.47
C LEU A 572 30.15 31.71 8.49
N HIS A 573 30.04 32.91 7.97
CA HIS A 573 31.11 33.88 7.95
C HIS A 573 30.92 34.93 9.06
N ARG A 574 31.85 35.00 9.99
CA ARG A 574 31.89 36.10 10.93
C ARG A 574 32.52 37.30 10.25
N VAL A 575 31.76 38.37 10.15
CA VAL A 575 32.13 39.56 9.39
C VAL A 575 31.98 40.83 10.23
N ARG A 576 32.86 41.77 9.99
CA ARG A 576 32.72 43.16 10.41
C ARG A 576 32.21 43.95 9.22
N ILE A 577 31.07 44.58 9.35
CA ILE A 577 30.39 45.32 8.28
C ILE A 577 30.29 46.79 8.70
N CYS A 578 30.82 47.68 7.90
CA CYS A 578 30.62 49.12 8.09
C CYS A 578 29.52 49.58 7.13
N VAL A 579 28.37 49.94 7.67
CA VAL A 579 27.20 50.40 6.91
C VAL A 579 27.13 51.92 6.98
N PRO A 580 27.36 52.62 5.87
CA PRO A 580 27.22 54.07 5.84
C PRO A 580 25.81 54.53 6.25
N TYR A 581 25.69 55.66 6.96
CA TYR A 581 24.38 56.18 7.40
C TYR A 581 23.39 56.43 6.25
N SER A 582 23.90 56.69 5.03
CA SER A 582 23.07 56.80 3.83
C SER A 582 22.38 55.52 3.40
N LYS A 583 22.79 54.34 3.94
CA LYS A 583 22.27 53.03 3.63
C LYS A 583 21.68 52.30 4.85
N GLY A 584 21.05 53.02 5.76
CA GLY A 584 20.48 52.49 7.01
C GLY A 584 19.54 51.29 6.82
N GLN A 585 18.92 51.14 5.66
CA GLN A 585 18.10 49.93 5.34
C GLN A 585 18.92 48.64 5.33
N LEU A 586 20.25 48.71 5.10
CA LEU A 586 21.10 47.52 5.16
C LEU A 586 21.29 47.02 6.60
N VAL A 587 21.27 47.90 7.59
CA VAL A 587 21.33 47.54 9.01
C VAL A 587 20.15 46.61 9.36
N SER A 588 18.93 47.02 8.99
CA SER A 588 17.73 46.20 9.20
C SER A 588 17.83 44.86 8.49
N ARG A 589 18.37 44.80 7.26
CA ARG A 589 18.58 43.55 6.54
C ARG A 589 19.64 42.67 7.19
N ILE A 590 20.73 43.21 7.72
CA ILE A 590 21.73 42.45 8.45
C ILE A 590 21.10 41.81 9.68
N HIS A 591 20.27 42.56 10.42
CA HIS A 591 19.49 42.00 11.53
C HIS A 591 18.46 40.94 11.08
N GLU A 592 17.95 41.08 9.86
CA GLU A 592 17.01 40.12 9.31
C GLU A 592 17.64 38.84 8.77
N GLN A 593 18.87 38.91 8.24
CA GLN A 593 19.51 37.80 7.50
C GLN A 593 20.71 37.20 8.24
N GLY A 594 21.12 37.77 9.38
CA GLY A 594 22.26 37.32 10.13
C GLY A 594 22.07 37.38 11.65
N ASN A 595 22.99 36.76 12.37
CA ASN A 595 23.07 36.92 13.82
C ASN A 595 24.03 38.03 14.17
N VAL A 596 23.51 39.17 14.62
CA VAL A 596 24.29 40.35 15.04
C VAL A 596 24.86 40.10 16.42
N ILE A 597 26.19 40.18 16.52
CA ILE A 597 26.96 39.95 17.77
C ILE A 597 27.16 41.28 18.49
N SER A 598 27.56 42.36 17.76
CA SER A 598 27.66 43.70 18.30
C SER A 598 27.33 44.74 17.22
N GLU A 599 26.83 45.89 17.66
CA GLU A 599 26.54 47.05 16.84
C GLU A 599 27.11 48.29 17.52
N GLU A 600 27.95 49.03 16.81
CA GLU A 600 28.61 50.23 17.28
C GLU A 600 28.45 51.33 16.25
N TYR A 601 28.38 52.57 16.70
CA TYR A 601 28.24 53.74 15.84
C TYR A 601 29.56 54.44 15.75
N ASP A 602 30.08 54.60 14.53
CA ASP A 602 31.32 55.30 14.24
C ASP A 602 31.06 56.59 13.40
N ALA A 603 32.06 57.44 13.20
CA ALA A 603 31.93 58.68 12.41
C ALA A 603 31.49 58.41 10.95
N GLU A 604 31.82 57.29 10.38
CA GLU A 604 31.55 56.89 8.98
C GLU A 604 30.26 56.10 8.78
N GLY A 605 29.69 55.53 9.84
CA GLY A 605 28.50 54.67 9.73
C GLY A 605 28.27 53.77 10.94
N THR A 606 27.40 52.79 10.77
CA THR A 606 27.14 51.74 11.76
C THR A 606 28.07 50.56 11.50
N VAL A 607 28.89 50.21 12.49
CA VAL A 607 29.80 49.04 12.45
C VAL A 607 29.08 47.85 13.11
N ILE A 608 28.84 46.82 12.35
CA ILE A 608 28.14 45.62 12.80
C ILE A 608 29.08 44.40 12.71
N ILE A 609 29.24 43.71 13.82
CA ILE A 609 29.84 42.38 13.80
C ILE A 609 28.69 41.37 13.77
N ALA A 610 28.62 40.61 12.69
CA ALA A 610 27.56 39.63 12.51
C ALA A 610 28.11 38.32 11.95
N THR A 611 27.36 37.24 12.15
CA THR A 611 27.55 35.96 11.46
C THR A 611 26.53 35.85 10.36
N LEU A 612 26.99 35.69 9.11
CA LEU A 612 26.17 35.60 7.91
C LEU A 612 26.47 34.31 7.13
N ASP A 613 25.46 33.81 6.43
CA ASP A 613 25.69 32.77 5.40
C ASP A 613 26.31 33.42 4.13
N GLN A 614 26.85 32.60 3.24
CA GLN A 614 27.51 33.07 2.02
C GLN A 614 26.56 33.87 1.13
N ILE A 615 25.28 33.51 1.08
CA ILE A 615 24.27 34.17 0.23
C ILE A 615 23.96 35.59 0.75
N ALA A 616 23.77 35.72 2.06
CA ALA A 616 23.55 37.01 2.70
C ALA A 616 24.79 37.89 2.59
N LEU A 617 25.97 37.29 2.81
CA LEU A 617 27.25 37.97 2.67
C LEU A 617 27.45 38.55 1.26
N ASP A 618 27.22 37.74 0.23
CA ASP A 618 27.36 38.13 -1.17
C ASP A 618 26.38 39.29 -1.54
N ARG A 619 25.15 39.25 -1.01
CA ARG A 619 24.16 40.32 -1.23
C ARG A 619 24.59 41.64 -0.58
N ILE A 620 24.95 41.56 0.70
CA ILE A 620 25.34 42.72 1.48
C ILE A 620 26.62 43.35 0.90
N SER A 621 27.58 42.48 0.52
CA SER A 621 28.85 42.93 -0.07
C SER A 621 28.66 43.68 -1.41
N ARG A 622 27.68 43.29 -2.23
CA ARG A 622 27.37 43.98 -3.50
C ARG A 622 26.78 45.38 -3.30
N GLU A 623 26.13 45.64 -2.19
CA GLU A 623 25.49 46.91 -1.90
C GLU A 623 26.39 47.85 -1.12
N LEU A 624 27.50 47.39 -0.58
CA LEU A 624 28.46 48.18 0.17
C LEU A 624 29.64 48.63 -0.72
N PRO A 625 30.32 49.75 -0.37
CA PRO A 625 31.56 50.14 -1.03
C PRO A 625 32.67 49.11 -0.78
N VAL A 626 33.67 49.09 -1.67
CA VAL A 626 34.84 48.19 -1.54
C VAL A 626 35.51 48.43 -0.19
N GLY A 627 35.67 47.39 0.63
CA GLY A 627 36.19 47.48 1.98
C GLY A 627 35.14 47.63 3.09
N GLY A 628 33.85 47.77 2.75
CA GLY A 628 32.75 47.86 3.73
C GLY A 628 32.43 46.55 4.46
N VAL A 629 32.99 45.41 4.00
CA VAL A 629 32.88 44.10 4.65
C VAL A 629 34.29 43.55 4.87
N GLU A 630 34.59 43.19 6.07
CA GLU A 630 35.83 42.54 6.49
C GLU A 630 35.52 41.16 7.09
N LEU A 631 36.11 40.10 6.53
CA LEU A 631 36.00 38.75 7.09
C LEU A 631 36.85 38.69 8.37
N LEU A 632 36.20 38.52 9.50
CA LEU A 632 36.87 38.23 10.75
C LEU A 632 37.18 36.72 10.77
N GLY A 633 38.42 36.35 10.44
CA GLY A 633 38.86 34.96 10.43
C GLY A 633 38.49 34.24 11.73
N ALA A 634 38.16 32.97 11.65
CA ALA A 634 38.00 32.12 12.82
C ALA A 634 39.27 32.23 13.65
N LYS A 635 39.17 32.66 14.92
CA LYS A 635 40.29 32.56 15.85
C LYS A 635 40.68 31.08 15.92
N SER A 636 41.92 30.78 15.48
CA SER A 636 42.58 29.48 15.63
C SER A 636 42.57 28.97 17.07
#